data_735d8fc86b44258f611f8338015b95af
#
_entry.id   735d8fc86b44258f611f8338015b95af
#
_cell.length_a   1.000
_cell.length_b   1.000
_cell.length_c   1.000
_cell.angle_alpha   90.00
_cell.angle_beta   90.00
_cell.angle_gamma   90.00
#
_symmetry.space_group_name_H-M   'P 1'
#
loop_
_entity.id
_entity.type
_entity.pdbx_description
1 polymer ?
#
loop_
_entity_poly.entity_id
_entity_poly.type
_entity_poly.pdbx_seq_one_letter_code
_entity_poly.pdbx_strand_id
1 'polypeptide(L)'
;FMKLKFTRKTWYFFLLAAAAVSMLGGFAVLGGMDFSGLEMIVFCLTGIAVLFLAAQKGAPAREKRNYTGVFVVLMLSKLGASGWAGDICSALVWPALLATEYERGKPIQRQLQLVGISEALHLLFLLLTVYGGVSAMSFWTNILWVLLACARGWAALALYKGQEET
;
A
#
# COMPACT_ATOMS: atom_id res chain seq x y z
N PHE A 1 -29.35 -17.86 -6.29
CA PHE A 1 -28.01 -17.34 -6.57
C PHE A 1 -27.79 -16.00 -5.87
N MET A 2 -26.97 -15.99 -4.84
CA MET A 2 -26.50 -14.75 -4.27
C MET A 2 -25.65 -14.03 -5.30
N LYS A 3 -26.15 -12.91 -5.85
CA LYS A 3 -25.30 -12.00 -6.61
C LYS A 3 -24.34 -11.36 -5.61
N LEU A 4 -23.09 -11.80 -5.60
CA LEU A 4 -22.04 -11.13 -4.88
C LEU A 4 -21.88 -9.71 -5.44
N LYS A 5 -22.44 -8.74 -4.74
CA LYS A 5 -22.23 -7.34 -5.08
C LYS A 5 -20.88 -6.93 -4.51
N PHE A 6 -19.87 -6.90 -5.37
CA PHE A 6 -18.58 -6.33 -5.03
C PHE A 6 -18.72 -4.81 -4.97
N THR A 7 -18.77 -4.29 -3.75
CA THR A 7 -18.82 -2.86 -3.51
C THR A 7 -17.42 -2.31 -3.27
N ARG A 8 -17.30 -0.99 -3.28
CA ARG A 8 -16.05 -0.30 -2.95
C ARG A 8 -15.49 -0.74 -1.59
N LYS A 9 -16.36 -1.04 -0.64
CA LYS A 9 -16.01 -1.56 0.69
C LYS A 9 -15.22 -2.86 0.61
N THR A 10 -15.54 -3.74 -0.35
CA THR A 10 -14.81 -4.99 -0.58
C THR A 10 -13.34 -4.72 -0.94
N TRP A 11 -13.09 -3.74 -1.79
CA TRP A 11 -11.73 -3.39 -2.22
C TRP A 11 -10.93 -2.71 -1.13
N TYR A 12 -11.58 -1.92 -0.28
CA TYR A 12 -10.93 -1.37 0.91
C TYR A 12 -10.59 -2.47 1.92
N PHE A 13 -11.43 -3.49 2.03
CA PHE A 13 -11.12 -4.68 2.83
C PHE A 13 -9.88 -5.41 2.29
N PHE A 14 -9.73 -5.52 0.98
CA PHE A 14 -8.54 -6.11 0.35
C PHE A 14 -7.27 -5.30 0.69
N LEU A 15 -7.36 -3.98 0.71
CA LEU A 15 -6.25 -3.12 1.13
C LEU A 15 -5.91 -3.32 2.61
N LEU A 16 -6.93 -3.46 3.45
CA LEU A 16 -6.75 -3.76 4.87
C LEU A 16 -6.08 -5.12 5.07
N ALA A 17 -6.52 -6.14 4.34
CA ALA A 17 -5.91 -7.47 4.36
C ALA A 17 -4.45 -7.43 3.89
N ALA A 18 -4.15 -6.66 2.85
CA ALA A 18 -2.77 -6.46 2.37
C ALA A 18 -1.88 -5.83 3.46
N ALA A 19 -2.38 -4.82 4.15
CA ALA A 19 -1.65 -4.18 5.26
C ALA A 19 -1.43 -5.15 6.42
N ALA A 20 -2.41 -5.97 6.77
CA ALA A 20 -2.30 -6.99 7.82
C ALA A 20 -1.24 -8.04 7.45
N VAL A 21 -1.24 -8.54 6.23
CA VAL A 21 -0.23 -9.51 5.75
C VAL A 21 1.15 -8.87 5.73
N SER A 22 1.26 -7.61 5.33
CA SER A 22 2.53 -6.87 5.38
C SER A 22 3.07 -6.73 6.81
N MET A 23 2.19 -6.50 7.78
CA MET A 23 2.56 -6.44 9.20
C MET A 23 3.08 -7.79 9.71
N LEU A 24 2.39 -8.88 9.37
CA LEU A 24 2.85 -10.25 9.68
C LEU A 24 4.22 -10.52 9.06
N GLY A 25 4.43 -10.06 7.82
CA GLY A 25 5.71 -10.18 7.15
C GLY A 25 6.82 -9.40 7.85
N GLY A 26 6.54 -8.20 8.32
CA GLY A 26 7.48 -7.40 9.09
C GLY A 26 7.91 -8.10 10.38
N PHE A 27 6.98 -8.67 11.13
CA PHE A 27 7.28 -9.46 12.33
C PHE A 27 8.07 -10.73 11.98
N ALA A 28 7.72 -11.40 10.89
CA ALA A 28 8.45 -12.59 10.44
C ALA A 28 9.92 -12.28 10.14
N VAL A 29 10.18 -11.17 9.44
CA VAL A 29 11.55 -10.72 9.13
C VAL A 29 12.31 -10.35 10.41
N LEU A 30 11.67 -9.68 11.36
CA LEU A 30 12.28 -9.38 12.65
C LEU A 30 12.65 -10.67 13.42
N GLY A 31 11.86 -11.74 13.24
CA GLY A 31 12.16 -13.06 13.80
C GLY A 31 13.14 -13.90 12.98
N GLY A 32 13.72 -13.35 11.91
CA GLY A 32 14.68 -14.04 11.06
C GLY A 32 14.05 -14.97 10.03
N MET A 33 12.74 -14.87 9.78
CA MET A 33 12.04 -15.68 8.79
C MET A 33 12.01 -15.02 7.42
N ASP A 34 11.89 -15.83 6.36
CA ASP A 34 11.73 -15.34 4.99
C ASP A 34 10.30 -14.84 4.74
N PHE A 35 10.17 -13.69 4.08
CA PHE A 35 8.89 -13.05 3.80
C PHE A 35 8.48 -13.10 2.32
N SER A 36 9.31 -13.60 1.43
CA SER A 36 9.11 -13.47 -0.03
C SER A 36 7.74 -13.95 -0.54
N GLY A 37 7.21 -15.03 0.01
CA GLY A 37 5.88 -15.56 -0.37
C GLY A 37 4.74 -14.64 0.05
N LEU A 38 4.82 -14.06 1.24
CA LEU A 38 3.80 -13.12 1.75
C LEU A 38 3.83 -11.79 0.99
N GLU A 39 5.00 -11.36 0.54
CA GLU A 39 5.15 -10.16 -0.27
C GLU A 39 4.36 -10.27 -1.58
N MET A 40 4.36 -11.44 -2.22
CA MET A 40 3.56 -11.68 -3.42
C MET A 40 2.06 -11.60 -3.11
N ILE A 41 1.62 -12.10 -1.97
CA ILE A 41 0.22 -12.00 -1.53
C ILE A 41 -0.16 -10.53 -1.34
N VAL A 42 0.67 -9.73 -0.69
CA VAL A 42 0.45 -8.30 -0.49
C VAL A 42 0.33 -7.58 -1.84
N PHE A 43 1.23 -7.88 -2.77
CA PHE A 43 1.21 -7.32 -4.12
C PHE A 43 -0.09 -7.67 -4.85
N CYS A 44 -0.51 -8.92 -4.83
CA CYS A 44 -1.73 -9.37 -5.50
C CYS A 44 -2.97 -8.72 -4.89
N LEU A 45 -3.11 -8.70 -3.56
CA LEU A 45 -4.25 -8.08 -2.89
C LEU A 45 -4.35 -6.58 -3.22
N THR A 46 -3.24 -5.87 -3.16
CA THR A 46 -3.18 -4.44 -3.47
C THR A 46 -3.52 -4.20 -4.95
N GLY A 47 -2.93 -4.99 -5.84
CA GLY A 47 -3.16 -4.86 -7.28
C GLY A 47 -4.61 -5.10 -7.68
N ILE A 48 -5.23 -6.14 -7.14
CA ILE A 48 -6.64 -6.44 -7.37
C ILE A 48 -7.52 -5.30 -6.87
N ALA A 49 -7.28 -4.82 -5.66
CA ALA A 49 -8.04 -3.72 -5.07
C ALA A 49 -7.97 -2.45 -5.95
N VAL A 50 -6.77 -2.04 -6.32
CA VAL A 50 -6.55 -0.83 -7.14
C VAL A 50 -7.17 -0.99 -8.53
N LEU A 51 -7.01 -2.15 -9.15
CA LEU A 51 -7.59 -2.42 -10.47
C LEU A 51 -9.12 -2.28 -10.46
N PHE A 52 -9.78 -2.86 -9.49
CA PHE A 52 -11.24 -2.78 -9.39
C PHE A 52 -11.73 -1.40 -8.95
N LEU A 53 -10.97 -0.69 -8.14
CA LEU A 53 -11.27 0.72 -7.85
C LEU A 53 -11.19 1.58 -9.12
N ALA A 54 -10.21 1.32 -9.98
CA ALA A 54 -10.10 1.99 -11.28
C ALA A 54 -11.27 1.66 -12.22
N ALA A 55 -11.81 0.44 -12.11
CA ALA A 55 -12.87 -0.05 -12.98
C ALA A 55 -14.29 0.26 -12.48
N GLN A 56 -14.46 1.04 -11.42
CA GLN A 56 -15.76 1.39 -10.87
C GLN A 56 -16.64 2.11 -11.89
N LYS A 57 -17.87 1.64 -12.03
CA LYS A 57 -18.85 2.24 -12.96
C LYS A 57 -19.29 3.63 -12.44
N GLY A 58 -19.40 4.58 -13.34
CA GLY A 58 -19.85 5.93 -13.01
C GLY A 58 -18.82 6.81 -12.34
N ALA A 59 -17.58 6.35 -12.18
CA ALA A 59 -16.51 7.15 -11.62
C ALA A 59 -16.07 8.26 -12.60
N PRO A 60 -15.73 9.47 -12.11
CA PRO A 60 -15.19 10.53 -12.97
C PRO A 60 -13.90 10.09 -13.67
N ALA A 61 -13.65 10.60 -14.86
CA ALA A 61 -12.47 10.28 -15.65
C ALA A 61 -11.15 10.57 -14.90
N ARG A 62 -11.11 11.63 -14.11
CA ARG A 62 -9.96 12.02 -13.29
C ARG A 62 -9.64 10.95 -12.24
N GLU A 63 -10.66 10.44 -11.57
CA GLU A 63 -10.53 9.38 -10.58
C GLU A 63 -9.99 8.09 -11.20
N LYS A 64 -10.58 7.65 -12.32
CA LYS A 64 -10.11 6.48 -13.06
C LYS A 64 -8.65 6.62 -13.48
N ARG A 65 -8.26 7.81 -13.95
CA ARG A 65 -6.88 8.09 -14.33
C ARG A 65 -5.93 7.98 -13.13
N ASN A 66 -6.32 8.51 -11.98
CA ASN A 66 -5.51 8.45 -10.77
C ASN A 66 -5.30 7.02 -10.29
N TYR A 67 -6.36 6.22 -10.22
CA TYR A 67 -6.23 4.78 -9.86
C TYR A 67 -5.42 4.00 -10.88
N THR A 68 -5.58 4.29 -12.16
CA THR A 68 -4.77 3.66 -13.21
C THR A 68 -3.29 4.01 -13.03
N GLY A 69 -2.99 5.25 -12.69
CA GLY A 69 -1.63 5.68 -12.36
C GLY A 69 -1.05 4.93 -11.17
N VAL A 70 -1.82 4.76 -10.11
CA VAL A 70 -1.42 3.95 -8.93
C VAL A 70 -1.14 2.50 -9.34
N PHE A 71 -2.00 1.93 -10.15
CA PHE A 71 -1.82 0.55 -10.64
C PHE A 71 -0.54 0.41 -11.48
N VAL A 72 -0.27 1.37 -12.37
CA VAL A 72 0.95 1.37 -13.19
C VAL A 72 2.19 1.45 -12.30
N VAL A 73 2.20 2.33 -11.30
CA VAL A 73 3.31 2.46 -10.34
C VAL A 73 3.52 1.15 -9.57
N LEU A 74 2.43 0.51 -9.16
CA LEU A 74 2.49 -0.78 -8.48
C LEU A 74 3.11 -1.87 -9.36
N MET A 75 2.71 -1.94 -10.64
CA MET A 75 3.27 -2.89 -11.59
C MET A 75 4.75 -2.61 -11.84
N LEU A 76 5.14 -1.35 -11.99
CA LEU A 76 6.55 -0.98 -12.17
C LEU A 76 7.39 -1.37 -10.96
N SER A 77 6.84 -1.30 -9.75
CA SER A 77 7.57 -1.64 -8.52
C SER A 77 8.02 -3.11 -8.47
N LYS A 78 7.32 -4.00 -9.16
CA LYS A 78 7.60 -5.44 -9.14
C LYS A 78 8.04 -6.01 -10.49
N LEU A 79 7.51 -5.49 -11.59
CA LEU A 79 7.67 -6.10 -12.92
C LEU A 79 8.54 -5.29 -13.86
N GLY A 80 8.60 -3.97 -13.70
CA GLY A 80 9.25 -3.09 -14.67
C GLY A 80 10.49 -2.36 -14.18
N ALA A 81 10.62 -2.16 -12.87
CA ALA A 81 11.75 -1.46 -12.28
C ALA A 81 12.51 -2.37 -11.32
N SER A 82 13.82 -2.28 -11.30
CA SER A 82 14.68 -3.05 -10.40
C SER A 82 15.50 -2.11 -9.52
N GLY A 83 16.03 -2.65 -8.43
CA GLY A 83 16.89 -1.90 -7.53
C GLY A 83 16.17 -0.72 -6.86
N TRP A 84 16.88 0.38 -6.70
CA TRP A 84 16.36 1.59 -6.04
C TRP A 84 15.12 2.19 -6.72
N ALA A 85 15.02 2.08 -8.04
CA ALA A 85 13.86 2.58 -8.78
C ALA A 85 12.60 1.80 -8.43
N GLY A 86 12.70 0.47 -8.28
CA GLY A 86 11.60 -0.36 -7.80
C GLY A 86 11.17 -0.02 -6.38
N ASP A 87 12.13 0.24 -5.49
CA ASP A 87 11.85 0.63 -4.11
C ASP A 87 11.13 1.98 -4.02
N ILE A 88 11.53 2.96 -4.83
CA ILE A 88 10.86 4.26 -4.93
C ILE A 88 9.42 4.10 -5.43
N CYS A 89 9.22 3.32 -6.49
CA CYS A 89 7.87 3.04 -7.01
C CYS A 89 7.01 2.38 -5.94
N SER A 90 7.53 1.40 -5.22
CA SER A 90 6.83 0.73 -4.13
C SER A 90 6.42 1.70 -3.03
N ALA A 91 7.29 2.64 -2.68
CA ALA A 91 7.01 3.66 -1.66
C ALA A 91 5.93 4.66 -2.09
N LEU A 92 5.75 4.89 -3.39
CA LEU A 92 4.76 5.83 -3.91
C LEU A 92 3.34 5.26 -4.01
N VAL A 93 3.16 3.95 -3.96
CA VAL A 93 1.85 3.29 -4.20
C VAL A 93 0.80 3.76 -3.18
N TRP A 94 1.06 3.61 -1.90
CA TRP A 94 0.09 3.96 -0.86
C TRP A 94 -0.14 5.47 -0.73
N PRO A 95 0.87 6.33 -0.74
CA PRO A 95 0.63 7.78 -0.75
C PRO A 95 -0.21 8.23 -1.95
N ALA A 96 0.05 7.71 -3.15
CA ALA A 96 -0.73 8.05 -4.34
C ALA A 96 -2.18 7.56 -4.23
N LEU A 97 -2.39 6.34 -3.72
CA LEU A 97 -3.71 5.78 -3.49
C LEU A 97 -4.50 6.62 -2.49
N LEU A 98 -3.90 6.96 -1.36
CA LEU A 98 -4.54 7.76 -0.32
C LEU A 98 -4.78 9.20 -0.76
N ALA A 99 -3.89 9.78 -1.57
CA ALA A 99 -4.10 11.09 -2.16
C ALA A 99 -5.32 11.08 -3.10
N THR A 100 -5.50 10.02 -3.88
CA THR A 100 -6.67 9.83 -4.73
C THR A 100 -7.95 9.78 -3.89
N GLU A 101 -7.95 9.02 -2.80
CA GLU A 101 -9.10 8.94 -1.90
C GLU A 101 -9.38 10.28 -1.19
N TYR A 102 -8.33 11.00 -0.81
CA TYR A 102 -8.46 12.33 -0.22
C TYR A 102 -9.09 13.33 -1.21
N GLU A 103 -8.69 13.30 -2.46
CA GLU A 103 -9.30 14.13 -3.52
C GLU A 103 -10.78 13.81 -3.74
N ARG A 104 -11.20 12.59 -3.44
CA ARG A 104 -12.61 12.19 -3.49
C ARG A 104 -13.44 12.71 -2.32
N GLY A 105 -12.83 13.42 -1.38
CA GLY A 105 -13.50 13.98 -0.22
C GLY A 105 -13.49 13.09 1.02
N LYS A 106 -12.72 12.02 1.04
CA LYS A 106 -12.58 11.18 2.24
C LYS A 106 -11.75 11.90 3.30
N PRO A 107 -12.20 11.92 4.59
CA PRO A 107 -11.52 12.65 5.66
C PRO A 107 -10.32 11.85 6.21
N ILE A 108 -9.33 11.61 5.36
CA ILE A 108 -8.15 10.79 5.69
C ILE A 108 -6.84 11.59 5.66
N GLN A 109 -6.91 12.90 5.90
CA GLN A 109 -5.73 13.76 5.84
C GLN A 109 -4.63 13.30 6.81
N ARG A 110 -5.01 12.95 8.05
CA ARG A 110 -4.03 12.49 9.06
C ARG A 110 -3.37 11.17 8.64
N GLN A 111 -4.18 10.24 8.14
CA GLN A 111 -3.70 8.95 7.66
C GLN A 111 -2.77 9.13 6.45
N LEU A 112 -3.13 9.99 5.51
CA LEU A 112 -2.30 10.31 4.35
C LEU A 112 -0.93 10.89 4.79
N GLN A 113 -0.93 11.83 5.72
CA GLN A 113 0.30 12.41 6.24
C GLN A 113 1.18 11.36 6.94
N LEU A 114 0.58 10.55 7.80
CA LEU A 114 1.31 9.52 8.53
C LEU A 114 1.91 8.47 7.60
N VAL A 115 1.14 8.00 6.63
CA VAL A 115 1.63 7.03 5.64
C VAL A 115 2.72 7.66 4.78
N GLY A 116 2.55 8.90 4.33
CA GLY A 116 3.55 9.60 3.54
C GLY A 116 4.88 9.75 4.27
N ILE A 117 4.85 10.17 5.53
CA ILE A 117 6.06 10.30 6.37
C ILE A 117 6.69 8.93 6.62
N SER A 118 5.88 7.92 6.95
CA SER A 118 6.37 6.56 7.22
C SER A 118 7.01 5.94 5.98
N GLU A 119 6.40 6.12 4.80
CA GLU A 119 6.97 5.66 3.53
C GLU A 119 8.31 6.34 3.23
N ALA A 120 8.39 7.65 3.43
CA ALA A 120 9.62 8.40 3.19
C ALA A 120 10.75 7.94 4.12
N LEU A 121 10.47 7.76 5.41
CA LEU A 121 11.46 7.29 6.37
C LEU A 121 11.90 5.85 6.08
N HIS A 122 10.96 4.96 5.81
CA HIS A 122 11.27 3.58 5.48
C HIS A 122 12.12 3.50 4.20
N LEU A 123 11.77 4.27 3.17
CA LEU A 123 12.53 4.33 1.93
C LEU A 123 13.95 4.83 2.17
N LEU A 124 14.10 5.90 2.96
CA LEU A 124 15.42 6.45 3.28
C LEU A 124 16.30 5.40 3.98
N PHE A 125 15.76 4.72 4.99
CA PHE A 125 16.51 3.71 5.74
C PHE A 125 16.81 2.48 4.87
N LEU A 126 15.87 2.08 4.02
CA LEU A 126 16.07 0.99 3.08
C LEU A 126 17.20 1.30 2.09
N LEU A 127 17.22 2.51 1.51
CA LEU A 127 18.26 2.93 0.58
C LEU A 127 19.62 3.00 1.26
N LEU A 128 19.70 3.52 2.49
CA LEU A 128 20.93 3.56 3.26
C LEU A 128 21.43 2.15 3.61
N THR A 129 20.54 1.24 3.95
CA THR A 129 20.89 -0.14 4.31
C THR A 129 21.38 -0.93 3.10
N VAL A 130 20.62 -0.90 2.01
CA VAL A 130 20.87 -1.77 0.84
C VAL A 130 21.94 -1.17 -0.08
N TYR A 131 21.85 0.12 -0.39
CA TYR A 131 22.72 0.77 -1.38
C TYR A 131 23.84 1.58 -0.74
N GLY A 132 23.62 2.09 0.47
CA GLY A 132 24.65 2.82 1.22
C GLY A 132 25.58 1.93 2.06
N GLY A 133 25.28 0.63 2.15
CA GLY A 133 26.11 -0.33 2.89
C GLY A 133 26.06 -0.18 4.40
N VAL A 134 25.09 0.56 4.96
CA VAL A 134 24.98 0.80 6.40
C VAL A 134 24.16 -0.33 7.05
N SER A 135 24.80 -1.49 7.26
CA SER A 135 24.14 -2.70 7.79
C SER A 135 23.56 -2.50 9.21
N ALA A 136 24.11 -1.61 10.00
CA ALA A 136 23.61 -1.29 11.35
C ALA A 136 22.17 -0.74 11.34
N MET A 137 21.71 -0.20 10.22
CA MET A 137 20.34 0.33 10.08
C MET A 137 19.31 -0.74 9.67
N SER A 138 19.75 -1.97 9.40
CA SER A 138 18.87 -3.07 8.97
C SER A 138 17.73 -3.35 9.96
N PHE A 139 18.05 -3.41 11.24
CA PHE A 139 17.06 -3.61 12.31
C PHE A 139 16.00 -2.49 12.33
N TRP A 140 16.46 -1.25 12.25
CA TRP A 140 15.56 -0.08 12.24
C TRP A 140 14.71 -0.02 10.98
N THR A 141 15.26 -0.44 9.84
CA THR A 141 14.51 -0.57 8.59
C THR A 141 13.35 -1.54 8.75
N ASN A 142 13.57 -2.68 9.38
CA ASN A 142 12.53 -3.68 9.63
C ASN A 142 11.48 -3.19 10.64
N ILE A 143 11.88 -2.46 11.67
CA ILE A 143 10.94 -1.83 12.61
C ILE A 143 10.07 -0.80 11.88
N LEU A 144 10.67 0.04 11.05
CA LEU A 144 9.93 1.01 10.24
C LEU A 144 8.95 0.33 9.28
N TRP A 145 9.31 -0.83 8.75
CA TRP A 145 8.38 -1.63 7.94
C TRP A 145 7.12 -2.00 8.72
N VAL A 146 7.26 -2.51 9.94
CA VAL A 146 6.11 -2.84 10.81
C VAL A 146 5.27 -1.60 11.10
N LEU A 147 5.91 -0.48 11.44
CA LEU A 147 5.21 0.78 11.70
C LEU A 147 4.49 1.30 10.45
N LEU A 148 5.11 1.18 9.29
CA LEU A 148 4.52 1.54 8.01
C LEU A 148 3.29 0.67 7.71
N ALA A 149 3.38 -0.64 7.93
CA ALA A 149 2.25 -1.56 7.77
C ALA A 149 1.09 -1.20 8.71
N CYS A 150 1.37 -0.80 9.94
CA CYS A 150 0.36 -0.30 10.88
C CYS A 150 -0.31 0.99 10.37
N ALA A 151 0.48 1.93 9.84
CA ALA A 151 -0.04 3.17 9.28
C ALA A 151 -0.94 2.91 8.06
N ARG A 152 -0.52 2.04 7.16
CA ARG A 152 -1.33 1.60 6.02
C ARG A 152 -2.62 0.93 6.46
N GLY A 153 -2.55 0.07 7.47
CA GLY A 153 -3.71 -0.59 8.06
C GLY A 153 -4.71 0.40 8.66
N TRP A 154 -4.22 1.41 9.36
CA TRP A 154 -5.07 2.47 9.90
C TRP A 154 -5.77 3.25 8.78
N ALA A 155 -5.05 3.60 7.73
CA ALA A 155 -5.62 4.29 6.58
C ALA A 155 -6.68 3.43 5.87
N ALA A 156 -6.37 2.15 5.61
CA ALA A 156 -7.32 1.21 4.99
C ALA A 156 -8.57 1.01 5.85
N LEU A 157 -8.40 0.91 7.16
CA LEU A 157 -9.51 0.78 8.11
C LEU A 157 -10.40 2.03 8.10
N ALA A 158 -9.79 3.22 8.04
CA ALA A 158 -10.54 4.48 7.95
C ALA A 158 -11.37 4.53 6.66
N LEU A 159 -10.81 4.11 5.52
CA LEU A 159 -11.53 4.01 4.25
C LEU A 159 -12.67 2.99 4.34
N TYR A 160 -12.41 1.82 4.91
CA TYR A 160 -13.39 0.75 5.06
C TYR A 160 -14.58 1.19 5.92
N LYS A 161 -14.31 1.80 7.08
CA LYS A 161 -15.35 2.27 8.00
C LYS A 161 -16.12 3.48 7.46
N GLY A 162 -15.47 4.33 6.67
CA GLY A 162 -16.07 5.51 6.07
C GLY A 162 -16.91 5.22 4.84
N GLN A 163 -16.94 3.97 4.34
CA GLN A 163 -17.70 3.60 3.16
C GLN A 163 -19.09 3.11 3.56
N GLU A 164 -20.12 3.86 3.17
CA GLU A 164 -21.51 3.41 3.33
C GLU A 164 -21.81 2.28 2.34
N GLU A 165 -22.63 1.33 2.76
CA GLU A 165 -23.15 0.27 1.89
C GLU A 165 -24.20 0.86 0.96
N THR A 166 -23.81 1.13 -0.28
CA THR A 166 -24.75 1.53 -1.34
C THR A 166 -24.85 0.47 -2.40
#